data_3418eba62a363a61b1e546457ff734a2
#
_entry.id   3418eba62a363a61b1e546457ff734a2
#
_cell.length_a   1.000
_cell.length_b   1.000
_cell.length_c   1.000
_cell.angle_alpha   90.00
_cell.angle_beta   90.00
_cell.angle_gamma   90.00
#
_symmetry.space_group_name_H-M   'P 1'
#
loop_
_entity.id
_entity.type
_entity.pdbx_description
1 polymer ?
#
loop_
_entity_poly.entity_id
_entity_poly.type
_entity_poly.pdbx_seq_one_letter_code
_entity_poly.pdbx_strand_id
1 'polypeptide(L)'
;MRPTVLAAALAVALSTTVFSAQAQAQDTNSELAELKAQLAALQAKVVELEERTDAQSDVNVDTAGQLDKLNTGTTKVDTKGGIKVTSADGKFEAQVGGRIHFDAYAFDRDLVDTTGTTEFRRARLTLSGKAFGWDYKMEQDFSAGTNLDGLRDLFIAKSAFGGKVTIGHFKPYRSMEELTSSNEILMMERPFASATGLFSGRQFQQGVGYLRAGENYTAGFTAFNMRGASSSRTEGVGAAGRVTFAPINTDNSTLHFGGWASHENLNKGSGNISASANYAGRRGPSQTIATVTGDSGDTSNAFGLEAAGSFGPLFFQGEFANATFEQPLLADQDIQTWYLQGSWLLNGGHKAYKSGTGVFASPKVADKGLWELTARYDHIENKDVQDREASSWILGMNYYVNANMRVMFNYTKGENEFTGDETGQYAVRTQFAF
;
A
#
# COMPACT_ATOMS: atom_id res chain seq x y z
N MET A 1 -26.11 -30.52 -16.30
CA MET A 1 -27.41 -30.82 -15.62
C MET A 1 -28.03 -32.01 -16.29
N ARG A 2 -28.45 -33.02 -15.53
CA ARG A 2 -28.81 -34.37 -16.01
C ARG A 2 -30.10 -34.38 -16.85
N PRO A 3 -30.20 -35.22 -17.90
CA PRO A 3 -31.41 -35.37 -18.71
C PRO A 3 -32.33 -36.45 -18.11
N THR A 4 -33.19 -36.09 -17.14
CA THR A 4 -34.11 -37.03 -16.48
C THR A 4 -35.57 -36.57 -16.46
N VAL A 5 -36.01 -35.67 -17.34
CA VAL A 5 -37.39 -35.15 -17.28
C VAL A 5 -38.23 -35.53 -18.53
N LEU A 6 -37.67 -36.17 -19.54
CA LEU A 6 -38.42 -36.50 -20.76
C LEU A 6 -39.01 -37.93 -20.82
N ALA A 7 -38.73 -38.81 -19.85
CA ALA A 7 -39.19 -40.18 -19.84
C ALA A 7 -40.50 -40.44 -19.08
N ALA A 8 -41.07 -39.43 -18.37
CA ALA A 8 -42.26 -39.64 -17.52
C ALA A 8 -43.60 -39.26 -18.19
N ALA A 9 -43.60 -38.70 -19.40
CA ALA A 9 -44.86 -38.25 -20.06
C ALA A 9 -45.51 -39.27 -21.00
N LEU A 10 -44.90 -40.43 -21.23
CA LEU A 10 -45.45 -41.43 -22.18
C LEU A 10 -46.19 -42.61 -21.57
N ALA A 11 -46.35 -42.66 -20.23
CA ALA A 11 -46.89 -43.85 -19.54
C ALA A 11 -48.33 -43.69 -19.03
N VAL A 12 -49.03 -42.57 -19.24
CA VAL A 12 -50.37 -42.35 -18.65
C VAL A 12 -51.53 -42.44 -19.64
N ALA A 13 -51.32 -42.68 -20.93
CA ALA A 13 -52.39 -42.66 -21.93
C ALA A 13 -52.93 -44.06 -22.34
N LEU A 14 -52.65 -45.12 -21.60
CA LEU A 14 -53.00 -46.50 -22.00
C LEU A 14 -53.83 -47.25 -20.96
N SER A 15 -54.80 -46.63 -20.31
CA SER A 15 -55.82 -47.38 -19.57
C SER A 15 -57.13 -46.60 -19.54
N THR A 16 -58.05 -46.90 -20.43
CA THR A 16 -59.50 -46.97 -20.37
C THR A 16 -60.08 -46.86 -21.74
N THR A 17 -60.51 -48.04 -22.37
CA THR A 17 -61.84 -48.22 -22.90
C THR A 17 -61.87 -49.57 -23.66
N VAL A 18 -62.42 -50.55 -22.97
CA VAL A 18 -63.03 -51.73 -23.61
C VAL A 18 -64.52 -51.50 -23.49
N PHE A 19 -65.21 -51.25 -24.60
CA PHE A 19 -66.56 -51.63 -24.91
C PHE A 19 -67.09 -50.86 -26.13
N SER A 20 -67.08 -51.51 -27.26
CA SER A 20 -68.17 -51.60 -28.26
C SER A 20 -67.57 -52.06 -29.61
N ALA A 21 -67.77 -53.29 -29.84
CA ALA A 21 -67.31 -53.97 -31.07
C ALA A 21 -68.26 -53.70 -32.24
N GLN A 22 -67.68 -53.66 -33.44
CA GLN A 22 -68.22 -54.07 -34.73
C GLN A 22 -68.64 -53.03 -35.76
N ALA A 23 -68.41 -51.77 -35.57
CA ALA A 23 -68.56 -50.81 -36.72
C ALA A 23 -67.34 -49.93 -37.03
N GLN A 24 -66.21 -50.11 -36.36
CA GLN A 24 -65.02 -49.24 -36.41
C GLN A 24 -63.70 -49.91 -36.86
N ALA A 25 -63.74 -51.11 -37.40
CA ALA A 25 -62.50 -51.82 -37.75
C ALA A 25 -61.79 -51.29 -39.01
N GLN A 26 -62.40 -50.39 -39.75
CA GLN A 26 -61.77 -49.78 -40.93
C GLN A 26 -61.18 -48.41 -40.69
N ASP A 27 -61.71 -47.66 -39.73
CA ASP A 27 -61.22 -46.32 -39.30
C ASP A 27 -59.99 -46.43 -38.37
N THR A 28 -60.01 -47.40 -37.41
CA THR A 28 -58.91 -47.67 -36.47
C THR A 28 -57.59 -48.11 -37.15
N ASN A 29 -57.65 -48.81 -38.31
CA ASN A 29 -56.45 -49.17 -39.02
C ASN A 29 -55.80 -47.99 -39.75
N SER A 30 -56.60 -47.02 -40.24
CA SER A 30 -56.08 -45.84 -40.84
C SER A 30 -55.47 -44.87 -39.78
N GLU A 31 -56.14 -44.70 -38.65
CA GLU A 31 -55.62 -43.92 -37.51
C GLU A 31 -54.34 -44.56 -36.92
N LEU A 32 -54.28 -45.90 -36.83
CA LEU A 32 -53.06 -46.61 -36.36
C LEU A 32 -51.90 -46.44 -37.35
N ALA A 33 -52.20 -46.42 -38.64
CA ALA A 33 -51.21 -46.17 -39.70
C ALA A 33 -50.69 -44.70 -39.63
N GLU A 34 -51.56 -43.76 -39.42
CA GLU A 34 -51.23 -42.32 -39.24
C GLU A 34 -50.43 -42.08 -37.98
N LEU A 35 -50.81 -42.67 -36.84
CA LEU A 35 -50.03 -42.64 -35.60
C LEU A 35 -48.65 -43.24 -35.73
N LYS A 36 -48.55 -44.40 -36.44
CA LYS A 36 -47.22 -44.99 -36.76
C LYS A 36 -46.36 -44.11 -37.64
N ALA A 37 -46.97 -43.43 -38.62
CA ALA A 37 -46.26 -42.47 -39.49
C ALA A 37 -45.79 -41.22 -38.69
N GLN A 38 -46.63 -40.73 -37.79
CA GLN A 38 -46.29 -39.62 -36.91
C GLN A 38 -45.17 -40.01 -35.90
N LEU A 39 -45.23 -41.23 -35.36
CA LEU A 39 -44.20 -41.75 -34.46
C LEU A 39 -42.84 -41.88 -35.19
N ALA A 40 -42.87 -42.40 -36.43
CA ALA A 40 -41.67 -42.53 -37.26
C ALA A 40 -41.09 -41.15 -37.63
N ALA A 41 -41.95 -40.16 -37.94
CA ALA A 41 -41.54 -38.76 -38.20
C ALA A 41 -40.95 -38.08 -36.94
N LEU A 42 -41.56 -38.34 -35.76
CA LEU A 42 -41.02 -37.87 -34.48
C LEU A 42 -39.68 -38.51 -34.15
N GLN A 43 -39.53 -39.81 -34.36
CA GLN A 43 -38.28 -40.50 -34.15
C GLN A 43 -37.19 -39.96 -35.08
N ALA A 44 -37.49 -39.76 -36.38
CA ALA A 44 -36.55 -39.13 -37.29
C ALA A 44 -36.13 -37.71 -36.86
N LYS A 45 -37.09 -36.95 -36.32
CA LYS A 45 -36.81 -35.60 -35.83
C LYS A 45 -36.00 -35.58 -34.53
N VAL A 46 -36.17 -36.59 -33.66
CA VAL A 46 -35.34 -36.76 -32.47
C VAL A 46 -33.90 -37.10 -32.88
N VAL A 47 -33.69 -37.99 -33.81
CA VAL A 47 -32.36 -38.31 -34.34
C VAL A 47 -31.68 -37.10 -34.98
N GLU A 48 -32.44 -36.32 -35.81
CA GLU A 48 -31.94 -35.09 -36.38
C GLU A 48 -31.56 -34.04 -35.33
N LEU A 49 -32.34 -33.93 -34.23
CA LEU A 49 -32.05 -33.03 -33.13
C LEU A 49 -30.85 -33.48 -32.27
N GLU A 50 -30.70 -34.80 -32.10
CA GLU A 50 -29.54 -35.39 -31.44
C GLU A 50 -28.25 -35.09 -32.23
N GLU A 51 -28.26 -35.35 -33.57
CA GLU A 51 -27.12 -35.03 -34.44
C GLU A 51 -26.78 -33.55 -34.47
N ARG A 52 -27.81 -32.66 -34.45
CA ARG A 52 -27.59 -31.20 -34.35
C ARG A 52 -27.02 -30.78 -32.99
N THR A 53 -27.49 -31.43 -31.95
CA THR A 53 -27.01 -31.14 -30.59
C THR A 53 -25.55 -31.58 -30.42
N ASP A 54 -25.22 -32.74 -30.94
CA ASP A 54 -23.84 -33.25 -30.92
C ASP A 54 -22.90 -32.37 -31.75
N ALA A 55 -23.31 -31.99 -32.96
CA ALA A 55 -22.56 -31.09 -33.84
C ALA A 55 -22.37 -29.70 -33.15
N GLN A 56 -23.41 -29.19 -32.50
CA GLN A 56 -23.32 -27.91 -31.75
C GLN A 56 -22.42 -28.03 -30.51
N SER A 57 -22.43 -29.18 -29.84
CA SER A 57 -21.55 -29.48 -28.73
C SER A 57 -20.07 -29.49 -29.17
N ASP A 58 -19.77 -30.12 -30.29
CA ASP A 58 -18.42 -30.17 -30.88
C ASP A 58 -17.92 -28.77 -31.27
N VAL A 59 -18.78 -27.97 -31.89
CA VAL A 59 -18.46 -26.55 -32.19
C VAL A 59 -18.23 -25.74 -30.94
N ASN A 60 -19.02 -25.95 -29.88
CA ASN A 60 -18.85 -25.27 -28.60
C ASN A 60 -17.53 -25.66 -27.92
N VAL A 61 -17.15 -26.94 -27.95
CA VAL A 61 -15.87 -27.45 -27.41
C VAL A 61 -14.69 -26.86 -28.20
N ASP A 62 -14.76 -26.88 -29.54
CA ASP A 62 -13.70 -26.28 -30.36
C ASP A 62 -13.59 -24.76 -30.18
N THR A 63 -14.71 -24.07 -30.10
CA THR A 63 -14.77 -22.62 -29.82
C THR A 63 -14.21 -22.31 -28.44
N ALA A 64 -14.55 -23.10 -27.43
CA ALA A 64 -13.97 -22.96 -26.08
C ALA A 64 -12.46 -23.22 -26.09
N GLY A 65 -11.98 -24.23 -26.83
CA GLY A 65 -10.57 -24.49 -27.01
C GLY A 65 -9.81 -23.40 -27.77
N GLN A 66 -10.44 -22.77 -28.76
CA GLN A 66 -9.88 -21.63 -29.47
C GLN A 66 -9.84 -20.38 -28.60
N LEU A 67 -10.89 -20.11 -27.82
CA LEU A 67 -10.94 -19.02 -26.84
C LEU A 67 -9.88 -19.20 -25.75
N ASP A 68 -9.66 -20.42 -25.30
CA ASP A 68 -8.63 -20.71 -24.29
C ASP A 68 -7.22 -20.51 -24.87
N LYS A 69 -6.97 -20.92 -26.11
CA LYS A 69 -5.70 -20.66 -26.83
C LYS A 69 -5.49 -19.16 -27.07
N LEU A 70 -6.54 -18.40 -27.42
CA LEU A 70 -6.47 -16.95 -27.56
C LEU A 70 -6.19 -16.29 -26.20
N ASN A 71 -6.85 -16.75 -25.15
CA ASN A 71 -6.68 -16.23 -23.80
C ASN A 71 -5.28 -16.54 -23.22
N THR A 72 -4.72 -17.70 -23.50
CA THR A 72 -3.37 -18.09 -23.06
C THR A 72 -2.26 -17.53 -23.96
N GLY A 73 -2.57 -17.17 -25.21
CA GLY A 73 -1.62 -16.58 -26.16
C GLY A 73 -1.61 -15.06 -26.22
N THR A 74 -2.47 -14.35 -25.46
CA THR A 74 -2.60 -12.89 -25.55
C THR A 74 -2.06 -12.18 -24.33
N THR A 75 -1.50 -10.99 -24.55
CA THR A 75 -1.14 -10.05 -23.49
C THR A 75 -2.39 -9.60 -22.72
N LYS A 76 -2.37 -9.75 -21.40
CA LYS A 76 -3.48 -9.33 -20.52
C LYS A 76 -3.29 -7.87 -20.09
N VAL A 77 -4.36 -7.08 -20.18
CA VAL A 77 -4.42 -5.71 -19.68
C VAL A 77 -5.47 -5.65 -18.57
N ASP A 78 -5.06 -5.23 -17.38
CA ASP A 78 -5.94 -4.97 -16.25
C ASP A 78 -5.89 -3.47 -15.92
N THR A 79 -7.06 -2.86 -15.73
CA THR A 79 -7.19 -1.43 -15.42
C THR A 79 -7.66 -1.14 -13.99
N LYS A 80 -7.75 -2.16 -13.13
CA LYS A 80 -8.10 -1.98 -11.72
C LYS A 80 -6.95 -1.37 -10.93
N GLY A 81 -7.09 -0.11 -10.54
CA GLY A 81 -6.08 0.59 -9.73
C GLY A 81 -4.82 0.98 -10.49
N GLY A 82 -4.95 1.33 -11.77
CA GLY A 82 -3.87 1.71 -12.68
C GLY A 82 -3.90 0.88 -13.97
N ILE A 83 -2.87 0.99 -14.78
CA ILE A 83 -2.72 0.19 -16.00
C ILE A 83 -1.66 -0.87 -15.75
N LYS A 84 -2.10 -2.14 -15.75
CA LYS A 84 -1.22 -3.29 -15.60
C LYS A 84 -1.26 -4.13 -16.89
N VAL A 85 -0.09 -4.40 -17.45
CA VAL A 85 0.10 -5.24 -18.64
C VAL A 85 0.90 -6.47 -18.24
N THR A 86 0.42 -7.65 -18.62
CA THR A 86 1.13 -8.92 -18.38
C THR A 86 1.29 -9.65 -19.71
N SER A 87 2.53 -10.03 -20.04
CA SER A 87 2.81 -10.80 -21.27
C SER A 87 2.10 -12.16 -21.25
N ALA A 88 1.85 -12.73 -22.44
CA ALA A 88 1.17 -14.00 -22.58
C ALA A 88 1.85 -15.15 -21.81
N ASP A 89 3.17 -15.15 -21.75
CA ASP A 89 3.97 -16.14 -21.02
C ASP A 89 4.16 -15.83 -19.52
N GLY A 90 3.59 -14.71 -19.04
CA GLY A 90 3.67 -14.27 -17.64
C GLY A 90 5.06 -13.85 -17.17
N LYS A 91 6.07 -13.81 -18.04
CA LYS A 91 7.45 -13.46 -17.66
C LYS A 91 7.70 -11.98 -17.55
N PHE A 92 6.87 -11.17 -18.18
CA PHE A 92 6.93 -9.72 -18.13
C PHE A 92 5.62 -9.14 -17.60
N GLU A 93 5.73 -8.27 -16.64
CA GLU A 93 4.63 -7.50 -16.06
C GLU A 93 5.06 -6.05 -15.93
N ALA A 94 4.23 -5.11 -16.36
CA ALA A 94 4.42 -3.68 -16.15
C ALA A 94 3.14 -3.07 -15.61
N GLN A 95 3.26 -2.24 -14.59
CA GLN A 95 2.17 -1.47 -14.01
C GLN A 95 2.58 -0.02 -13.95
N VAL A 96 1.72 0.85 -14.45
CA VAL A 96 1.81 2.31 -14.29
C VAL A 96 0.81 2.73 -13.24
N GLY A 97 1.28 3.48 -12.27
CA GLY A 97 0.47 4.05 -11.20
C GLY A 97 1.04 5.39 -10.76
N GLY A 98 0.41 6.03 -9.80
CA GLY A 98 0.90 7.32 -9.33
C GLY A 98 0.10 7.87 -8.16
N ARG A 99 0.47 9.10 -7.74
CA ARG A 99 -0.26 9.84 -6.71
C ARG A 99 -0.10 11.33 -6.87
N ILE A 100 -1.16 12.05 -6.53
CA ILE A 100 -1.18 13.50 -6.42
C ILE A 100 -1.68 13.84 -5.02
N HIS A 101 -0.89 14.64 -4.27
CA HIS A 101 -1.30 15.25 -3.02
C HIS A 101 -1.25 16.77 -3.21
N PHE A 102 -2.40 17.40 -3.15
CA PHE A 102 -2.53 18.86 -3.18
C PHE A 102 -2.93 19.35 -1.80
N ASP A 103 -2.14 20.27 -1.24
CA ASP A 103 -2.28 20.77 0.10
C ASP A 103 -2.55 22.27 0.11
N ALA A 104 -3.32 22.71 1.11
CA ALA A 104 -3.52 24.11 1.45
C ALA A 104 -3.29 24.30 2.96
N TYR A 105 -2.60 25.38 3.33
CA TYR A 105 -2.22 25.69 4.70
C TYR A 105 -2.65 27.11 5.08
N ALA A 106 -3.16 27.26 6.29
CA ALA A 106 -3.37 28.55 6.96
C ALA A 106 -2.82 28.46 8.40
N PHE A 107 -2.34 29.57 8.95
CA PHE A 107 -1.68 29.61 10.25
C PHE A 107 -2.41 30.51 11.23
N ASP A 108 -2.51 30.01 12.45
CA ASP A 108 -2.78 30.80 13.65
C ASP A 108 -1.40 31.16 14.24
N ARG A 109 -0.94 32.37 13.92
CA ARG A 109 0.42 32.85 14.20
C ARG A 109 0.54 33.27 15.66
N ASP A 110 1.70 32.97 16.21
CA ASP A 110 2.10 33.49 17.51
C ASP A 110 3.34 34.40 17.36
N LEU A 111 4.53 33.97 17.72
CA LEU A 111 5.75 34.77 17.62
C LEU A 111 6.36 34.80 16.23
N VAL A 112 6.15 33.73 15.43
CA VAL A 112 6.73 33.62 14.09
C VAL A 112 5.73 34.04 13.02
N ASP A 113 6.11 35.06 12.21
CA ASP A 113 5.29 35.46 11.06
C ASP A 113 5.40 34.42 9.93
N THR A 114 4.35 33.60 9.79
CA THR A 114 4.26 32.50 8.84
C THR A 114 3.13 32.72 7.85
N THR A 115 3.40 32.53 6.56
CA THR A 115 2.43 32.76 5.48
C THR A 115 1.76 31.47 5.03
N GLY A 116 0.42 31.51 4.96
CA GLY A 116 -0.38 30.43 4.38
C GLY A 116 -0.10 30.26 2.89
N THR A 117 -0.20 29.03 2.40
CA THR A 117 0.12 28.70 1.01
C THR A 117 -0.58 27.44 0.53
N THR A 118 -0.46 27.16 -0.76
CA THR A 118 -0.83 25.88 -1.38
C THR A 118 0.38 25.25 -2.05
N GLU A 119 0.43 23.91 -2.10
CA GLU A 119 1.49 23.19 -2.82
C GLU A 119 1.03 21.84 -3.35
N PHE A 120 1.66 21.37 -4.41
CA PHE A 120 1.68 19.94 -4.70
C PHE A 120 2.68 19.26 -3.78
N ARG A 121 2.20 18.69 -2.68
CA ARG A 121 3.06 18.02 -1.70
C ARG A 121 3.73 16.78 -2.29
N ARG A 122 3.02 16.10 -3.19
CA ARG A 122 3.53 14.95 -3.98
C ARG A 122 2.87 14.95 -5.35
N ALA A 123 3.68 14.75 -6.36
CA ALA A 123 3.25 14.52 -7.74
C ALA A 123 4.10 13.38 -8.29
N ARG A 124 3.66 12.12 -8.09
CA ARG A 124 4.48 10.94 -8.36
C ARG A 124 3.93 10.11 -9.50
N LEU A 125 4.84 9.65 -10.35
CA LEU A 125 4.60 8.59 -11.31
C LEU A 125 5.41 7.36 -10.90
N THR A 126 4.78 6.19 -10.93
CA THR A 126 5.38 4.92 -10.58
C THR A 126 5.27 3.96 -11.75
N LEU A 127 6.38 3.37 -12.13
CA LEU A 127 6.45 2.20 -13.01
C LEU A 127 6.98 1.03 -12.19
N SER A 128 6.27 -0.08 -12.16
CA SER A 128 6.66 -1.27 -11.42
C SER A 128 6.24 -2.54 -12.16
N GLY A 129 6.82 -3.67 -11.80
CA GLY A 129 6.43 -4.94 -12.41
C GLY A 129 7.46 -6.04 -12.19
N LYS A 130 7.45 -7.00 -13.12
CA LYS A 130 8.37 -8.14 -13.16
C LYS A 130 8.98 -8.29 -14.53
N ALA A 131 10.23 -8.67 -14.58
CA ALA A 131 10.92 -9.01 -15.81
C ALA A 131 11.87 -10.18 -15.54
N PHE A 132 11.65 -11.33 -16.22
CA PHE A 132 12.51 -12.51 -16.15
C PHE A 132 12.84 -12.99 -14.73
N GLY A 133 11.83 -12.95 -13.84
CA GLY A 133 11.96 -13.40 -12.45
C GLY A 133 12.57 -12.38 -11.49
N TRP A 134 12.77 -11.12 -11.93
CA TRP A 134 13.10 -9.97 -11.08
C TRP A 134 11.91 -9.06 -10.95
N ASP A 135 11.63 -8.58 -9.74
CA ASP A 135 10.76 -7.44 -9.51
C ASP A 135 11.55 -6.15 -9.81
N TYR A 136 10.88 -5.13 -10.33
CA TYR A 136 11.46 -3.80 -10.50
C TYR A 136 10.47 -2.71 -10.09
N LYS A 137 11.00 -1.57 -9.64
CA LYS A 137 10.21 -0.36 -9.36
C LYS A 137 11.01 0.88 -9.65
N MET A 138 10.36 1.86 -10.28
CA MET A 138 10.82 3.22 -10.45
C MET A 138 9.71 4.17 -10.01
N GLU A 139 10.01 5.12 -9.13
CA GLU A 139 9.08 6.18 -8.69
C GLU A 139 9.78 7.53 -8.71
N GLN A 140 9.26 8.48 -9.50
CA GLN A 140 9.73 9.87 -9.56
C GLN A 140 8.68 10.79 -8.94
N ASP A 141 9.12 11.71 -8.07
CA ASP A 141 8.31 12.75 -7.44
C ASP A 141 8.63 14.11 -8.08
N PHE A 142 7.79 14.56 -8.98
CA PHE A 142 7.98 15.81 -9.73
C PHE A 142 7.81 17.07 -8.86
N SER A 143 7.15 16.96 -7.69
CA SER A 143 7.07 18.06 -6.73
C SER A 143 8.39 18.36 -6.03
N ALA A 144 9.31 17.39 -6.01
CA ALA A 144 10.65 17.53 -5.45
C ALA A 144 11.76 17.72 -6.52
N GLY A 145 11.36 17.89 -7.77
CA GLY A 145 12.27 18.07 -8.90
C GLY A 145 12.38 16.82 -9.79
N THR A 146 12.99 16.98 -10.95
CA THR A 146 13.18 15.93 -11.96
C THR A 146 14.54 15.24 -11.87
N ASN A 147 15.42 15.71 -10.99
CA ASN A 147 16.73 15.14 -10.71
C ASN A 147 16.65 14.03 -9.62
N LEU A 148 17.82 13.64 -9.10
CA LEU A 148 17.91 12.63 -8.04
C LEU A 148 17.18 13.02 -6.73
N ASP A 149 16.89 14.28 -6.47
CA ASP A 149 16.13 14.68 -5.27
C ASP A 149 14.67 14.29 -5.38
N GLY A 150 14.10 14.27 -6.59
CA GLY A 150 12.77 13.73 -6.86
C GLY A 150 12.71 12.22 -6.97
N LEU A 151 13.84 11.53 -7.15
CA LEU A 151 13.87 10.07 -7.23
C LEU A 151 13.52 9.46 -5.88
N ARG A 152 12.53 8.56 -5.86
CA ARG A 152 12.09 7.80 -4.69
C ARG A 152 12.60 6.37 -4.80
N ASP A 153 11.81 5.46 -5.30
CA ASP A 153 12.25 4.10 -5.54
C ASP A 153 12.89 3.97 -6.93
N LEU A 154 14.05 3.34 -7.00
CA LEU A 154 14.64 2.83 -8.24
C LEU A 154 15.44 1.58 -7.89
N PHE A 155 14.82 0.42 -7.99
CA PHE A 155 15.43 -0.84 -7.58
C PHE A 155 15.00 -2.02 -8.43
N ILE A 156 15.81 -3.07 -8.35
CA ILE A 156 15.44 -4.43 -8.72
C ILE A 156 15.45 -5.30 -7.47
N ALA A 157 14.61 -6.32 -7.45
CA ALA A 157 14.54 -7.25 -6.33
C ALA A 157 14.29 -8.67 -6.80
N LYS A 158 14.75 -9.66 -6.03
CA LYS A 158 14.57 -11.07 -6.32
C LYS A 158 14.35 -11.86 -5.03
N SER A 159 13.46 -12.84 -5.10
CA SER A 159 13.31 -13.81 -4.01
C SER A 159 14.54 -14.73 -3.97
N ALA A 160 15.21 -14.75 -2.83
CA ALA A 160 16.39 -15.57 -2.56
C ALA A 160 16.52 -15.84 -1.06
N PHE A 161 17.10 -16.98 -0.68
CA PHE A 161 17.40 -17.36 0.71
C PHE A 161 16.19 -17.31 1.65
N GLY A 162 14.98 -17.59 1.15
CA GLY A 162 13.74 -17.54 1.93
C GLY A 162 13.21 -16.14 2.23
N GLY A 163 13.76 -15.11 1.59
CA GLY A 163 13.34 -13.72 1.67
C GLY A 163 13.45 -13.03 0.32
N LYS A 164 13.57 -11.71 0.33
CA LYS A 164 13.73 -10.85 -0.85
C LYS A 164 15.01 -10.02 -0.74
N VAL A 165 15.90 -10.12 -1.71
CA VAL A 165 17.06 -9.26 -1.89
C VAL A 165 16.63 -8.09 -2.78
N THR A 166 16.93 -6.85 -2.36
CA THR A 166 16.66 -5.62 -3.10
C THR A 166 17.95 -4.88 -3.35
N ILE A 167 18.17 -4.39 -4.57
CA ILE A 167 19.38 -3.64 -4.97
C ILE A 167 18.94 -2.37 -5.67
N GLY A 168 19.42 -1.23 -5.22
CA GLY A 168 19.13 0.07 -5.82
C GLY A 168 18.85 1.16 -4.81
N HIS A 169 17.94 2.06 -5.13
CA HIS A 169 17.55 3.21 -4.32
C HIS A 169 16.15 2.97 -3.72
N PHE A 170 16.10 2.82 -2.41
CA PHE A 170 14.87 2.51 -1.66
C PHE A 170 15.03 2.94 -0.19
N LYS A 171 13.96 2.81 0.61
CA LYS A 171 14.01 3.12 2.05
C LYS A 171 14.76 2.02 2.81
N PRO A 172 15.78 2.35 3.62
CA PRO A 172 16.37 1.42 4.58
C PRO A 172 15.32 0.82 5.52
N TYR A 173 15.51 -0.43 5.96
CA TYR A 173 14.57 -1.13 6.82
C TYR A 173 14.70 -0.65 8.27
N ARG A 174 13.96 0.39 8.64
CA ARG A 174 13.86 0.98 9.97
C ARG A 174 12.55 1.76 10.09
N SER A 175 12.02 1.93 11.31
CA SER A 175 10.77 2.64 11.65
C SER A 175 9.55 2.21 10.83
N MET A 176 8.47 1.91 11.50
CA MET A 176 7.21 1.54 10.88
C MET A 176 6.62 2.71 10.07
N GLU A 177 6.57 3.90 10.66
CA GLU A 177 6.03 5.09 9.99
C GLU A 177 6.87 5.51 8.78
N GLU A 178 8.20 5.33 8.87
CA GLU A 178 9.09 5.58 7.74
C GLU A 178 8.79 4.66 6.57
N LEU A 179 8.59 3.36 6.81
CA LEU A 179 8.30 2.37 5.77
C LEU A 179 6.86 2.45 5.26
N THR A 180 5.93 2.99 6.04
CA THR A 180 4.54 3.18 5.63
C THR A 180 4.47 4.10 4.40
N SER A 181 3.66 3.72 3.42
CA SER A 181 3.40 4.54 2.23
C SER A 181 2.78 5.88 2.61
N SER A 182 3.20 6.96 1.96
CA SER A 182 2.58 8.26 2.19
C SER A 182 1.09 8.34 1.80
N ASN A 183 0.57 7.38 1.05
CA ASN A 183 -0.87 7.25 0.81
C ASN A 183 -1.62 6.65 2.01
N GLU A 184 -0.91 6.04 2.95
CA GLU A 184 -1.46 5.21 4.02
C GLU A 184 -1.19 5.77 5.42
N ILE A 185 -0.29 6.76 5.56
CA ILE A 185 -0.06 7.45 6.83
C ILE A 185 -1.34 8.09 7.35
N LEU A 186 -1.47 8.13 8.67
CA LEU A 186 -2.68 8.56 9.35
C LEU A 186 -2.91 10.07 9.24
N MET A 187 -1.87 10.86 9.47
CA MET A 187 -1.87 12.33 9.36
C MET A 187 -1.30 12.79 8.01
N MET A 188 -1.47 14.06 7.66
CA MET A 188 -0.94 14.63 6.43
C MET A 188 0.59 14.54 6.34
N GLU A 189 1.28 14.71 7.49
CA GLU A 189 2.73 14.57 7.60
C GLU A 189 3.13 13.53 8.64
N ARG A 190 4.35 13.01 8.50
CA ARG A 190 4.94 12.05 9.43
C ARG A 190 5.31 12.71 10.77
N PRO A 191 5.45 11.92 11.84
CA PRO A 191 5.94 12.40 13.12
C PRO A 191 7.41 12.85 13.03
N PHE A 192 7.90 13.55 14.05
CA PHE A 192 9.25 14.11 14.09
C PHE A 192 10.33 13.06 13.86
N ALA A 193 10.22 11.88 14.44
CA ALA A 193 11.16 10.77 14.27
C ALA A 193 11.43 10.45 12.79
N SER A 194 10.41 10.46 11.95
CA SER A 194 10.52 10.18 10.51
C SER A 194 10.79 11.44 9.66
N ALA A 195 10.32 12.61 10.10
CA ALA A 195 10.41 13.85 9.34
C ALA A 195 11.69 14.65 9.59
N THR A 196 12.37 14.43 10.69
CA THR A 196 13.48 15.26 11.17
C THR A 196 14.85 14.91 10.59
N GLY A 197 14.95 13.81 9.88
CA GLY A 197 16.25 13.38 9.35
C GLY A 197 17.16 12.70 10.38
N LEU A 198 16.63 12.17 11.49
CA LEU A 198 17.39 11.29 12.41
C LEU A 198 18.02 10.08 11.69
N PHE A 199 17.63 9.87 10.45
CA PHE A 199 18.03 8.77 9.59
C PHE A 199 18.75 9.34 8.37
N SER A 200 19.97 9.84 8.57
CA SER A 200 20.82 10.36 7.47
C SER A 200 20.25 11.50 6.62
N GLY A 201 19.29 12.23 7.11
CA GLY A 201 18.68 13.37 6.40
C GLY A 201 17.89 13.01 5.13
N ARG A 202 17.90 11.76 4.68
CA ARG A 202 17.21 11.29 3.49
C ARG A 202 16.46 9.99 3.73
N GLN A 203 15.23 9.95 3.26
CA GLN A 203 14.32 8.81 3.34
C GLN A 203 14.75 7.61 2.49
N PHE A 204 15.35 7.89 1.34
CA PHE A 204 15.71 6.88 0.34
C PHE A 204 17.22 6.90 0.15
N GLN A 205 17.84 5.73 0.18
CA GLN A 205 19.28 5.55 0.07
C GLN A 205 19.62 4.49 -0.98
N GLN A 206 20.81 4.57 -1.54
CA GLN A 206 21.32 3.58 -2.51
C GLN A 206 22.00 2.44 -1.77
N GLY A 207 21.56 1.21 -1.98
CA GLY A 207 22.16 0.10 -1.26
C GLY A 207 21.62 -1.27 -1.63
N VAL A 208 21.89 -2.21 -0.74
CA VAL A 208 21.42 -3.59 -0.81
C VAL A 208 20.65 -3.88 0.46
N GLY A 209 19.47 -4.47 0.31
CA GLY A 209 18.61 -4.90 1.42
C GLY A 209 18.24 -6.35 1.30
N TYR A 210 18.04 -6.99 2.44
CA TYR A 210 17.42 -8.30 2.56
C TYR A 210 16.27 -8.22 3.53
N LEU A 211 15.10 -8.72 3.13
CA LEU A 211 13.90 -8.76 3.95
C LEU A 211 13.30 -10.17 3.92
N ARG A 212 13.21 -10.79 5.07
CA ARG A 212 12.44 -12.03 5.27
C ARG A 212 11.15 -11.68 6.02
N ALA A 213 10.05 -12.24 5.56
CA ALA A 213 8.75 -12.08 6.19
C ALA A 213 8.05 -13.43 6.30
N GLY A 214 7.30 -13.61 7.37
CA GLY A 214 6.32 -14.67 7.59
C GLY A 214 4.94 -14.07 7.82
N GLU A 215 4.01 -14.89 8.28
CA GLU A 215 2.64 -14.43 8.59
C GLU A 215 2.63 -13.39 9.72
N ASN A 216 3.49 -13.58 10.74
CA ASN A 216 3.49 -12.80 11.97
C ASN A 216 4.82 -12.09 12.26
N TYR A 217 5.80 -12.12 11.37
CA TYR A 217 7.09 -11.46 11.62
C TYR A 217 7.71 -10.92 10.35
N THR A 218 8.56 -9.92 10.52
CA THR A 218 9.54 -9.51 9.52
C THR A 218 10.92 -9.37 10.15
N ALA A 219 11.97 -9.64 9.37
CA ALA A 219 13.35 -9.34 9.74
C ALA A 219 14.05 -8.79 8.49
N GLY A 220 14.53 -7.57 8.57
CA GLY A 220 15.16 -6.86 7.45
C GLY A 220 16.48 -6.25 7.83
N PHE A 221 17.42 -6.22 6.87
CA PHE A 221 18.69 -5.56 6.97
C PHE A 221 19.00 -4.80 5.69
N THR A 222 19.61 -3.62 5.81
CA THR A 222 20.01 -2.78 4.66
C THR A 222 21.41 -2.24 4.91
N ALA A 223 22.29 -2.34 3.93
CA ALA A 223 23.57 -1.61 3.87
C ALA A 223 23.48 -0.61 2.71
N PHE A 224 23.90 0.63 2.93
CA PHE A 224 23.69 1.69 1.95
C PHE A 224 24.83 2.72 1.95
N ASN A 225 24.95 3.41 0.84
CA ASN A 225 25.78 4.60 0.69
C ASN A 225 24.96 5.83 1.09
N MET A 226 25.48 6.67 1.93
CA MET A 226 24.81 7.87 2.42
C MET A 226 24.77 8.92 1.33
N ARG A 227 23.61 9.10 0.72
CA ARG A 227 23.42 10.12 -0.30
C ARG A 227 23.44 11.52 0.29
N GLY A 228 24.41 12.34 -0.11
CA GLY A 228 24.42 13.78 0.15
C GLY A 228 23.50 14.57 -0.80
N ALA A 229 23.95 15.68 -1.31
CA ALA A 229 23.22 16.44 -2.34
C ALA A 229 23.09 15.65 -3.64
N SER A 230 22.10 15.98 -4.48
CA SER A 230 21.70 15.22 -5.67
C SER A 230 22.83 15.00 -6.69
N SER A 231 23.81 15.88 -6.75
CA SER A 231 24.94 15.83 -7.67
C SER A 231 26.27 15.41 -7.06
N SER A 232 26.33 15.24 -5.72
CA SER A 232 27.58 14.91 -5.02
C SER A 232 27.83 13.40 -4.97
N ARG A 233 29.09 13.02 -5.06
CA ARG A 233 29.57 11.70 -4.66
C ARG A 233 29.79 11.70 -3.16
N THR A 234 29.54 10.56 -2.51
CA THR A 234 29.73 10.43 -1.08
C THR A 234 30.48 9.13 -0.75
N GLU A 235 31.38 9.21 0.22
CA GLU A 235 32.08 8.06 0.80
C GLU A 235 31.42 7.59 2.09
N GLY A 236 30.39 8.29 2.58
CA GLY A 236 29.63 7.88 3.76
C GLY A 236 28.84 6.60 3.52
N VAL A 237 28.78 5.76 4.52
CA VAL A 237 28.10 4.47 4.52
C VAL A 237 27.20 4.32 5.74
N GLY A 238 26.15 3.55 5.59
CA GLY A 238 25.25 3.25 6.68
C GLY A 238 24.71 1.81 6.62
N ALA A 239 24.21 1.36 7.75
CA ALA A 239 23.51 0.10 7.89
C ALA A 239 22.28 0.30 8.78
N ALA A 240 21.21 -0.43 8.49
CA ALA A 240 19.99 -0.43 9.28
C ALA A 240 19.40 -1.83 9.35
N GLY A 241 18.77 -2.17 10.47
CA GLY A 241 18.05 -3.42 10.64
C GLY A 241 16.76 -3.21 11.42
N ARG A 242 15.73 -3.99 11.09
CA ARG A 242 14.42 -3.96 11.75
C ARG A 242 13.87 -5.37 11.90
N VAL A 243 13.31 -5.64 13.07
CA VAL A 243 12.60 -6.89 13.36
C VAL A 243 11.23 -6.55 13.91
N THR A 244 10.21 -7.25 13.44
CA THR A 244 8.82 -7.07 13.89
C THR A 244 8.16 -8.38 14.23
N PHE A 245 7.18 -8.33 15.11
CA PHE A 245 6.35 -9.46 15.50
C PHE A 245 4.91 -9.03 15.73
N ALA A 246 3.96 -9.75 15.12
CA ALA A 246 2.53 -9.54 15.27
C ALA A 246 1.90 -10.75 15.97
N PRO A 247 1.85 -10.78 17.34
CA PRO A 247 1.27 -11.90 18.09
C PRO A 247 -0.22 -12.12 17.78
N ILE A 248 -0.91 -11.07 17.37
CA ILE A 248 -2.30 -11.13 16.89
C ILE A 248 -2.29 -10.60 15.46
N ASN A 249 -2.74 -11.42 14.52
CA ASN A 249 -2.86 -11.04 13.11
C ASN A 249 -4.03 -11.81 12.49
N THR A 250 -5.22 -11.25 12.60
CA THR A 250 -6.49 -11.78 12.13
C THR A 250 -7.19 -10.79 11.20
N ASP A 251 -8.32 -11.17 10.61
CA ASP A 251 -9.06 -10.30 9.68
C ASP A 251 -9.54 -8.99 10.31
N ASN A 252 -9.78 -8.96 11.64
CA ASN A 252 -10.34 -7.79 12.34
C ASN A 252 -9.45 -7.24 13.45
N SER A 253 -8.35 -7.92 13.78
CA SER A 253 -7.49 -7.54 14.90
C SER A 253 -6.03 -7.82 14.59
N THR A 254 -5.20 -6.83 14.80
CA THR A 254 -3.74 -6.96 14.69
C THR A 254 -3.11 -6.25 15.88
N LEU A 255 -2.14 -6.91 16.52
CA LEU A 255 -1.24 -6.31 17.50
C LEU A 255 0.17 -6.49 16.99
N HIS A 256 0.94 -5.43 16.94
CA HIS A 256 2.27 -5.37 16.35
C HIS A 256 3.26 -4.76 17.32
N PHE A 257 4.44 -5.34 17.38
CA PHE A 257 5.62 -4.83 18.06
C PHE A 257 6.82 -4.92 17.12
N GLY A 258 7.77 -4.01 17.27
CA GLY A 258 9.02 -4.05 16.53
C GLY A 258 10.10 -3.22 17.17
N GLY A 259 11.31 -3.41 16.65
CA GLY A 259 12.46 -2.61 17.00
C GLY A 259 13.42 -2.53 15.82
N TRP A 260 14.19 -1.45 15.78
CA TRP A 260 15.15 -1.21 14.73
C TRP A 260 16.40 -0.51 15.30
N ALA A 261 17.50 -0.64 14.57
CA ALA A 261 18.72 0.12 14.82
C ALA A 261 19.35 0.54 13.49
N SER A 262 20.09 1.65 13.51
CA SER A 262 20.89 2.11 12.39
C SER A 262 22.20 2.72 12.84
N HIS A 263 23.23 2.56 12.03
CA HIS A 263 24.53 3.19 12.16
C HIS A 263 24.87 3.87 10.86
N GLU A 264 25.26 5.13 10.90
CA GLU A 264 25.65 5.92 9.76
C GLU A 264 27.00 6.57 10.05
N ASN A 265 27.98 6.27 9.20
CA ASN A 265 29.32 6.87 9.24
C ASN A 265 29.38 7.92 8.12
N LEU A 266 29.42 9.19 8.52
CA LEU A 266 29.53 10.31 7.60
C LEU A 266 30.99 10.43 7.14
N ASN A 267 31.14 10.82 5.90
CA ASN A 267 32.45 11.01 5.29
C ASN A 267 32.31 12.00 4.13
N LYS A 268 33.40 12.25 3.42
CA LYS A 268 33.46 13.20 2.31
C LYS A 268 32.25 13.10 1.39
N GLY A 269 31.53 14.18 1.24
CA GLY A 269 30.35 14.31 0.40
C GLY A 269 29.04 13.82 1.03
N SER A 270 29.03 13.36 2.28
CA SER A 270 27.81 12.88 2.96
C SER A 270 26.75 13.97 3.16
N GLY A 271 27.16 15.21 3.32
CA GLY A 271 26.29 16.31 3.71
C GLY A 271 25.92 16.25 5.20
N ASN A 272 25.28 17.30 5.69
CA ASN A 272 24.87 17.41 7.08
C ASN A 272 23.65 16.53 7.35
N ILE A 273 23.58 15.99 8.56
CA ILE A 273 22.35 15.44 9.13
C ILE A 273 21.82 16.46 10.14
N SER A 274 20.55 16.84 10.01
CA SER A 274 19.90 17.76 10.94
C SER A 274 18.61 17.13 11.46
N ALA A 275 18.54 16.92 12.78
CA ALA A 275 17.30 16.64 13.46
C ALA A 275 16.55 17.97 13.63
N SER A 276 15.41 18.13 12.99
CA SER A 276 14.62 19.36 13.01
C SER A 276 13.13 19.04 13.13
N ALA A 277 12.40 19.76 13.95
CA ALA A 277 10.96 19.65 14.12
C ALA A 277 10.23 20.79 13.41
N ASN A 278 9.35 20.45 12.44
CA ASN A 278 8.34 21.38 11.95
C ASN A 278 7.15 21.35 12.92
N TYR A 279 7.31 21.96 14.09
CA TYR A 279 6.37 21.81 15.20
C TYR A 279 4.96 22.30 14.87
N ALA A 280 4.83 23.36 14.06
CA ALA A 280 3.54 23.84 13.57
C ALA A 280 3.15 23.21 12.21
N GLY A 281 3.61 22.00 11.91
CA GLY A 281 3.28 21.28 10.68
C GLY A 281 4.06 21.72 9.44
N ARG A 282 3.74 21.16 8.31
CA ARG A 282 4.40 21.43 7.02
C ARG A 282 4.25 22.91 6.64
N ARG A 283 5.34 23.54 6.16
CA ARG A 283 5.41 24.97 5.82
C ARG A 283 5.28 25.91 7.02
N GLY A 284 5.06 25.38 8.22
CA GLY A 284 5.14 26.13 9.46
C GLY A 284 6.57 26.36 9.92
N PRO A 285 6.76 27.11 11.00
CA PRO A 285 8.06 27.30 11.62
C PRO A 285 8.66 25.96 12.07
N SER A 286 9.99 25.92 12.15
CA SER A 286 10.74 24.74 12.54
C SER A 286 11.84 25.10 13.52
N GLN A 287 12.20 24.12 14.37
CA GLN A 287 13.34 24.19 15.26
C GLN A 287 14.36 23.14 14.85
N THR A 288 15.63 23.54 14.73
CA THR A 288 16.75 22.60 14.64
C THR A 288 17.13 22.14 16.05
N ILE A 289 17.03 20.84 16.25
CA ILE A 289 17.28 20.18 17.55
C ILE A 289 18.78 19.85 17.69
N ALA A 290 19.37 19.27 16.62
CA ALA A 290 20.79 18.94 16.55
C ALA A 290 21.26 18.89 15.08
N THR A 291 22.55 19.03 14.87
CA THR A 291 23.15 18.90 13.53
C THR A 291 24.52 18.25 13.62
N VAL A 292 24.76 17.30 12.72
CA VAL A 292 26.08 16.73 12.42
C VAL A 292 26.54 17.29 11.08
N THR A 293 27.80 17.74 10.99
CA THR A 293 28.27 18.52 9.84
C THR A 293 28.57 17.68 8.60
N GLY A 294 28.71 16.39 8.73
CA GLY A 294 29.00 15.50 7.59
C GLY A 294 30.47 15.38 7.27
N ASP A 295 31.33 15.76 8.19
CA ASP A 295 32.78 15.62 8.07
C ASP A 295 33.23 14.18 8.30
N SER A 296 34.46 13.89 7.93
CA SER A 296 35.04 12.55 8.11
C SER A 296 35.18 12.17 9.58
N GLY A 297 34.55 11.08 9.95
CA GLY A 297 34.52 10.54 11.30
C GLY A 297 33.30 10.94 12.13
N ASP A 298 32.41 11.78 11.60
CA ASP A 298 31.12 12.03 12.22
C ASP A 298 30.24 10.79 12.08
N THR A 299 29.47 10.48 13.12
CA THR A 299 28.55 9.34 13.11
C THR A 299 27.18 9.71 13.63
N SER A 300 26.19 8.93 13.19
CA SER A 300 24.84 8.92 13.75
C SER A 300 24.46 7.48 14.10
N ASN A 301 24.24 7.23 15.38
CA ASN A 301 23.80 5.95 15.90
C ASN A 301 22.36 6.10 16.39
N ALA A 302 21.42 5.32 15.86
CA ALA A 302 20.04 5.41 16.26
C ALA A 302 19.42 4.04 16.51
N PHE A 303 18.48 4.00 17.44
CA PHE A 303 17.61 2.85 17.63
C PHE A 303 16.17 3.30 17.91
N GLY A 304 15.21 2.42 17.71
CA GLY A 304 13.84 2.70 18.03
C GLY A 304 13.02 1.47 18.35
N LEU A 305 11.93 1.71 19.04
CA LEU A 305 10.90 0.73 19.39
C LEU A 305 9.59 1.17 18.79
N GLU A 306 8.77 0.21 18.40
CA GLU A 306 7.47 0.47 17.77
C GLU A 306 6.40 -0.48 18.30
N ALA A 307 5.20 0.06 18.52
CA ALA A 307 4.02 -0.69 18.87
C ALA A 307 2.81 -0.13 18.14
N ALA A 308 1.94 -1.01 17.64
CA ALA A 308 0.71 -0.60 16.99
C ALA A 308 -0.36 -1.68 17.07
N GLY A 309 -1.61 -1.28 16.95
CA GLY A 309 -2.73 -2.22 16.92
C GLY A 309 -3.93 -1.67 16.18
N SER A 310 -4.66 -2.57 15.53
CA SER A 310 -5.96 -2.30 14.93
C SER A 310 -6.96 -3.32 15.48
N PHE A 311 -8.02 -2.86 16.13
CA PHE A 311 -9.06 -3.68 16.75
C PHE A 311 -10.43 -3.17 16.30
N GLY A 312 -11.02 -3.84 15.30
CA GLY A 312 -12.20 -3.31 14.65
C GLY A 312 -11.95 -1.86 14.17
N PRO A 313 -12.82 -0.89 14.51
CA PRO A 313 -12.71 0.49 14.04
C PRO A 313 -11.62 1.31 14.75
N LEU A 314 -10.97 0.80 15.78
CA LEU A 314 -9.97 1.51 16.54
C LEU A 314 -8.56 1.14 16.07
N PHE A 315 -7.71 2.15 15.95
CA PHE A 315 -6.30 2.01 15.62
C PHE A 315 -5.45 2.85 16.56
N PHE A 316 -4.31 2.34 16.96
CA PHE A 316 -3.28 3.07 17.67
C PHE A 316 -1.88 2.69 17.16
N GLN A 317 -0.94 3.61 17.25
CA GLN A 317 0.44 3.45 16.84
C GLN A 317 1.33 4.42 17.61
N GLY A 318 2.49 3.95 18.04
CA GLY A 318 3.53 4.77 18.64
C GLY A 318 4.91 4.24 18.30
N GLU A 319 5.85 5.14 18.20
CA GLU A 319 7.28 4.81 18.09
C GLU A 319 8.06 5.72 19.03
N PHE A 320 9.12 5.17 19.58
CA PHE A 320 10.17 5.87 20.30
C PHE A 320 11.48 5.69 19.53
N ALA A 321 12.28 6.73 19.42
CA ALA A 321 13.62 6.66 18.85
C ALA A 321 14.60 7.51 19.65
N ASN A 322 15.84 7.01 19.76
CA ASN A 322 16.99 7.76 20.26
C ASN A 322 18.06 7.76 19.18
N ALA A 323 18.68 8.90 18.94
CA ALA A 323 19.83 9.04 18.06
C ALA A 323 20.96 9.76 18.81
N THR A 324 22.17 9.20 18.77
CA THR A 324 23.40 9.84 19.26
C THR A 324 24.16 10.37 18.06
N PHE A 325 24.38 11.68 18.02
CA PHE A 325 25.21 12.36 17.02
C PHE A 325 26.60 12.59 17.61
N GLU A 326 27.61 11.92 17.04
CA GLU A 326 28.99 11.95 17.48
C GLU A 326 29.85 12.75 16.48
N GLN A 327 30.65 13.67 17.00
CA GLN A 327 31.61 14.47 16.24
C GLN A 327 32.96 14.47 16.95
N PRO A 328 34.06 14.06 16.30
CA PRO A 328 35.35 13.81 16.99
C PRO A 328 35.91 14.95 17.84
N LEU A 329 35.51 16.19 17.60
CA LEU A 329 36.00 17.38 18.29
C LEU A 329 34.94 18.11 19.12
N LEU A 330 33.74 17.59 19.19
CA LEU A 330 32.62 18.18 19.91
C LEU A 330 32.02 17.17 20.88
N ALA A 331 31.25 17.64 21.84
CA ALA A 331 30.47 16.75 22.68
C ALA A 331 29.38 16.03 21.86
N ASP A 332 29.16 14.77 22.20
CA ASP A 332 28.06 14.00 21.63
C ASP A 332 26.73 14.64 21.97
N GLN A 333 25.74 14.44 21.12
CA GLN A 333 24.39 14.94 21.32
C GLN A 333 23.40 13.79 21.22
N ASP A 334 22.63 13.57 22.28
CA ASP A 334 21.54 12.59 22.35
C ASP A 334 20.21 13.26 22.03
N ILE A 335 19.58 12.79 20.95
CA ILE A 335 18.27 13.26 20.51
C ILE A 335 17.25 12.17 20.79
N GLN A 336 16.22 12.52 21.54
CA GLN A 336 15.12 11.64 21.86
C GLN A 336 13.83 12.11 21.21
N THR A 337 13.08 11.21 20.62
CA THR A 337 11.80 11.55 20.00
C THR A 337 10.81 10.40 20.15
N TRP A 338 9.55 10.74 20.31
CA TRP A 338 8.48 9.76 20.34
C TRP A 338 7.17 10.38 19.89
N TYR A 339 6.26 9.53 19.44
CA TYR A 339 4.90 9.93 19.16
C TYR A 339 3.92 8.85 19.59
N LEU A 340 2.68 9.27 19.82
CA LEU A 340 1.53 8.41 19.97
C LEU A 340 0.42 8.94 19.08
N GLN A 341 -0.15 8.08 18.24
CA GLN A 341 -1.29 8.42 17.39
C GLN A 341 -2.36 7.35 17.46
N GLY A 342 -3.60 7.78 17.19
CA GLY A 342 -4.73 6.88 17.13
C GLY A 342 -5.79 7.36 16.16
N SER A 343 -6.68 6.45 15.78
CA SER A 343 -7.85 6.78 14.97
C SER A 343 -9.06 5.92 15.29
N TRP A 344 -10.21 6.46 14.90
CA TRP A 344 -11.50 5.81 14.98
C TRP A 344 -12.25 5.92 13.65
N LEU A 345 -12.55 4.77 13.05
CA LEU A 345 -13.34 4.64 11.82
C LEU A 345 -14.83 4.70 12.18
N LEU A 346 -15.51 5.80 11.85
CA LEU A 346 -16.89 6.07 12.30
C LEU A 346 -17.93 5.14 11.68
N ASN A 347 -17.66 4.62 10.49
CA ASN A 347 -18.57 3.75 9.74
C ASN A 347 -18.20 2.26 9.88
N GLY A 348 -17.33 1.91 10.85
CA GLY A 348 -16.81 0.56 11.01
C GLY A 348 -15.62 0.24 10.10
N GLY A 349 -15.22 -1.01 10.03
CA GLY A 349 -14.02 -1.45 9.31
C GLY A 349 -12.81 -1.57 10.22
N HIS A 350 -11.64 -1.76 9.65
CA HIS A 350 -10.35 -1.84 10.36
C HIS A 350 -9.21 -1.42 9.42
N LYS A 351 -8.07 -1.05 9.98
CA LYS A 351 -6.85 -0.82 9.21
C LYS A 351 -6.19 -2.14 8.86
N ALA A 352 -5.90 -2.33 7.59
CA ALA A 352 -5.25 -3.54 7.10
C ALA A 352 -3.78 -3.60 7.55
N TYR A 353 -3.28 -4.80 7.84
CA TYR A 353 -1.88 -5.05 8.14
C TYR A 353 -1.16 -5.72 6.97
N LYS A 354 0.02 -5.23 6.62
CA LYS A 354 0.89 -5.76 5.57
C LYS A 354 2.00 -6.60 6.20
N SER A 355 1.74 -7.87 6.46
CA SER A 355 2.70 -8.81 7.07
C SER A 355 4.06 -8.82 6.36
N GLY A 356 4.07 -8.69 5.03
CA GLY A 356 5.30 -8.70 4.23
C GLY A 356 6.26 -7.53 4.50
N THR A 357 5.83 -6.49 5.19
CA THR A 357 6.64 -5.31 5.54
C THR A 357 6.46 -4.84 6.98
N GLY A 358 5.53 -5.46 7.72
CA GLY A 358 5.26 -5.12 9.11
C GLY A 358 4.78 -3.67 9.29
N VAL A 359 3.80 -3.23 8.48
CA VAL A 359 3.22 -1.89 8.56
C VAL A 359 1.71 -1.93 8.37
N PHE A 360 1.02 -0.88 8.82
CA PHE A 360 -0.41 -0.74 8.59
C PHE A 360 -0.71 0.03 7.31
N ALA A 361 -1.88 -0.25 6.73
CA ALA A 361 -2.40 0.38 5.53
C ALA A 361 -3.70 1.11 5.81
N SER A 362 -4.16 1.87 4.83
CA SER A 362 -5.50 2.48 4.85
C SER A 362 -6.59 1.42 4.98
N PRO A 363 -7.74 1.74 5.58
CA PRO A 363 -8.88 0.84 5.66
C PRO A 363 -9.41 0.51 4.25
N LYS A 364 -10.05 -0.64 4.11
CA LYS A 364 -10.81 -0.96 2.90
C LYS A 364 -12.07 -0.08 2.86
N VAL A 365 -12.24 0.65 1.77
CA VAL A 365 -13.36 1.58 1.59
C VAL A 365 -14.46 0.88 0.81
N ALA A 366 -15.67 0.89 1.38
CA ALA A 366 -16.89 0.47 0.68
C ALA A 366 -17.46 1.62 -0.18
N ASP A 367 -18.50 1.33 -0.98
CA ASP A 367 -19.11 2.29 -1.94
C ASP A 367 -19.69 3.57 -1.30
N LYS A 368 -19.89 3.59 0.01
CA LYS A 368 -20.49 4.73 0.75
C LYS A 368 -19.48 5.75 1.29
N GLY A 369 -18.19 5.54 1.03
CA GLY A 369 -17.14 6.32 1.66
C GLY A 369 -16.94 5.97 3.14
N LEU A 370 -15.86 6.49 3.75
CA LEU A 370 -15.49 6.18 5.13
C LEU A 370 -14.91 7.40 5.83
N TRP A 371 -15.39 7.69 7.03
CA TRP A 371 -14.89 8.74 7.89
C TRP A 371 -13.97 8.18 8.98
N GLU A 372 -12.86 8.85 9.22
CA GLU A 372 -11.87 8.50 10.25
C GLU A 372 -11.50 9.76 11.04
N LEU A 373 -11.70 9.74 12.35
CA LEU A 373 -11.18 10.76 13.27
C LEU A 373 -9.80 10.32 13.73
N THR A 374 -8.88 11.30 13.86
CA THR A 374 -7.47 11.02 14.16
C THR A 374 -6.93 12.00 15.20
N ALA A 375 -6.01 11.52 16.05
CA ALA A 375 -5.27 12.35 16.97
C ALA A 375 -3.82 11.88 17.06
N ARG A 376 -2.86 12.81 17.25
CA ARG A 376 -1.43 12.51 17.46
C ARG A 376 -0.82 13.52 18.40
N TYR A 377 0.08 13.07 19.25
CA TYR A 377 1.05 13.89 19.96
C TYR A 377 2.45 13.49 19.50
N ASP A 378 3.28 14.48 19.18
CA ASP A 378 4.69 14.35 18.79
C ASP A 378 5.57 15.11 19.78
N HIS A 379 6.73 14.55 20.08
CA HIS A 379 7.74 15.16 20.94
C HIS A 379 9.15 14.85 20.44
N ILE A 380 10.05 15.82 20.52
CA ILE A 380 11.47 15.68 20.24
C ILE A 380 12.28 16.63 21.10
N GLU A 381 13.39 16.14 21.67
CA GLU A 381 14.30 16.94 22.50
C GLU A 381 15.75 16.55 22.24
N ASN A 382 16.67 17.46 22.48
CA ASN A 382 18.10 17.23 22.65
C ASN A 382 18.41 17.16 24.15
N LYS A 383 18.89 16.02 24.62
CA LYS A 383 19.16 15.77 26.05
C LYS A 383 20.35 16.55 26.61
N ASP A 384 21.23 17.02 25.73
CA ASP A 384 22.52 17.64 26.10
C ASP A 384 22.49 19.16 25.93
N VAL A 385 21.46 19.69 25.26
CA VAL A 385 21.33 21.13 25.00
C VAL A 385 19.98 21.62 25.49
N GLN A 386 20.00 22.47 26.50
CA GLN A 386 18.83 23.04 27.14
C GLN A 386 17.91 23.76 26.10
N ASP A 387 16.60 23.68 26.31
CA ASP A 387 15.54 24.32 25.51
C ASP A 387 15.53 23.91 24.02
N ARG A 388 16.27 22.88 23.63
CA ARG A 388 16.20 22.27 22.29
C ARG A 388 15.14 21.18 22.24
N GLU A 389 13.90 21.63 22.40
CA GLU A 389 12.73 20.77 22.52
C GLU A 389 11.57 21.35 21.71
N ALA A 390 10.78 20.47 21.09
CA ALA A 390 9.57 20.84 20.40
C ALA A 390 8.51 19.75 20.54
N SER A 391 7.25 20.18 20.60
CA SER A 391 6.11 19.28 20.66
C SER A 391 5.00 19.70 19.68
N SER A 392 4.06 18.80 19.39
CA SER A 392 2.89 19.09 18.59
C SER A 392 1.69 18.23 18.99
N TRP A 393 0.54 18.85 19.11
CA TRP A 393 -0.76 18.18 19.11
C TRP A 393 -1.39 18.29 17.73
N ILE A 394 -1.87 17.16 17.20
CA ILE A 394 -2.54 17.13 15.89
C ILE A 394 -3.88 16.45 16.04
N LEU A 395 -4.94 17.15 15.66
CA LEU A 395 -6.28 16.59 15.52
C LEU A 395 -6.64 16.56 14.04
N GLY A 396 -7.23 15.48 13.57
CA GLY A 396 -7.51 15.33 12.16
C GLY A 396 -8.80 14.59 11.88
N MET A 397 -9.21 14.72 10.63
CA MET A 397 -10.34 14.00 10.05
C MET A 397 -9.99 13.59 8.62
N ASN A 398 -10.14 12.33 8.32
CA ASN A 398 -9.95 11.76 7.00
C ASN A 398 -11.32 11.33 6.44
N TYR A 399 -11.58 11.68 5.19
CA TYR A 399 -12.71 11.16 4.42
C TYR A 399 -12.18 10.40 3.21
N TYR A 400 -12.33 9.09 3.24
CA TYR A 400 -12.03 8.21 2.11
C TYR A 400 -13.25 8.20 1.19
N VAL A 401 -13.18 8.93 0.09
CA VAL A 401 -14.26 8.97 -0.92
C VAL A 401 -14.42 7.60 -1.57
N ASN A 402 -13.31 6.98 -1.93
CA ASN A 402 -13.17 5.62 -2.46
C ASN A 402 -11.74 5.12 -2.26
N ALA A 403 -11.38 3.99 -2.84
CA ALA A 403 -10.03 3.40 -2.71
C ALA A 403 -8.90 4.29 -3.29
N ASN A 404 -9.23 5.22 -4.17
CA ASN A 404 -8.28 6.06 -4.92
C ASN A 404 -8.23 7.51 -4.41
N MET A 405 -9.26 7.98 -3.70
CA MET A 405 -9.40 9.38 -3.33
C MET A 405 -9.68 9.54 -1.84
N ARG A 406 -8.87 10.38 -1.18
CA ARG A 406 -9.02 10.75 0.24
C ARG A 406 -8.90 12.27 0.39
N VAL A 407 -9.76 12.86 1.21
CA VAL A 407 -9.66 14.24 1.68
C VAL A 407 -9.26 14.20 3.16
N MET A 408 -8.28 14.99 3.55
CA MET A 408 -7.78 15.05 4.92
C MET A 408 -7.84 16.49 5.43
N PHE A 409 -8.18 16.64 6.70
CA PHE A 409 -8.05 17.87 7.45
C PHE A 409 -7.20 17.61 8.69
N ASN A 410 -6.22 18.48 8.96
CA ASN A 410 -5.47 18.47 10.21
C ASN A 410 -5.45 19.88 10.82
N TYR A 411 -5.64 19.96 12.13
CA TYR A 411 -5.25 21.07 12.95
C TYR A 411 -4.03 20.66 13.77
N THR A 412 -2.94 21.40 13.66
CA THR A 412 -1.70 21.19 14.41
C THR A 412 -1.48 22.38 15.31
N LYS A 413 -1.31 22.15 16.60
CA LYS A 413 -0.80 23.14 17.57
C LYS A 413 0.59 22.68 17.96
N GLY A 414 1.59 23.47 17.64
CA GLY A 414 2.99 23.19 17.92
C GLY A 414 3.56 24.15 18.94
N GLU A 415 4.60 23.70 19.62
CA GLU A 415 5.33 24.45 20.64
C GLU A 415 6.83 24.29 20.42
N ASN A 416 7.56 25.37 20.53
CA ASN A 416 9.01 25.45 20.47
C ASN A 416 9.53 26.06 21.78
N GLU A 417 10.06 25.24 22.66
CA GLU A 417 10.55 25.65 23.99
C GLU A 417 11.64 26.72 23.93
N PHE A 418 12.49 26.69 22.90
CA PHE A 418 13.61 27.64 22.77
C PHE A 418 13.13 29.08 22.51
N THR A 419 12.05 29.24 21.76
CA THR A 419 11.52 30.58 21.42
C THR A 419 10.25 30.92 22.16
N GLY A 420 9.57 29.95 22.76
CA GLY A 420 8.23 30.09 23.33
C GLY A 420 7.14 30.27 22.26
N ASP A 421 7.42 29.97 20.98
CA ASP A 421 6.43 30.09 19.89
C ASP A 421 5.43 28.93 19.92
N GLU A 422 4.15 29.26 19.87
CA GLU A 422 3.03 28.34 19.89
C GLU A 422 2.16 28.42 18.61
N THR A 423 2.77 28.54 17.46
CA THR A 423 2.04 28.65 16.19
C THR A 423 1.15 27.44 15.91
N GLY A 424 -0.08 27.70 15.48
CA GLY A 424 -1.05 26.70 15.01
C GLY A 424 -1.15 26.66 13.49
N GLN A 425 -1.55 25.50 12.93
CA GLN A 425 -1.78 25.31 11.50
C GLN A 425 -3.11 24.60 11.23
N TYR A 426 -3.88 25.14 10.30
CA TYR A 426 -4.98 24.45 9.64
C TYR A 426 -4.49 23.96 8.28
N ALA A 427 -4.65 22.67 8.01
CA ALA A 427 -4.18 22.07 6.77
C ALA A 427 -5.26 21.17 6.13
N VAL A 428 -5.42 21.28 4.84
CA VAL A 428 -6.32 20.44 4.04
C VAL A 428 -5.52 19.77 2.92
N ARG A 429 -5.68 18.46 2.73
CA ARG A 429 -5.11 17.70 1.62
C ARG A 429 -6.18 17.03 0.81
N THR A 430 -6.12 17.16 -0.51
CA THR A 430 -6.78 16.25 -1.44
C THR A 430 -5.73 15.28 -1.99
N GLN A 431 -5.98 13.98 -1.76
CA GLN A 431 -5.13 12.90 -2.22
C GLN A 431 -5.85 12.09 -3.28
N PHE A 432 -5.18 11.86 -4.40
CA PHE A 432 -5.60 10.95 -5.46
C PHE A 432 -4.47 9.97 -5.77
N ALA A 433 -4.78 8.66 -5.86
CA ALA A 433 -3.83 7.61 -6.20
C ALA A 433 -4.45 6.65 -7.22
N PHE A 434 -3.67 6.18 -8.17
CA PHE A 434 -4.11 5.31 -9.26
C PHE A 434 -3.08 4.24 -9.60
#